data_294b29e63b82ba6cd631c9a0b7d8a07c
#
_entry.id   294b29e63b82ba6cd631c9a0b7d8a07c
#
_cell.length_a   1.000
_cell.length_b   1.000
_cell.length_c   1.000
_cell.angle_alpha   90.00
_cell.angle_beta   90.00
_cell.angle_gamma   90.00
#
_symmetry.space_group_name_H-M   'P 1'
#
loop_
_entity.id
_entity.type
_entity.pdbx_description
1 polymer ?
#
loop_
_entity_poly.entity_id
_entity_poly.type
_entity_poly.pdbx_seq_one_letter_code
_entity_poly.pdbx_strand_id
1 'polypeptide(L)'
;MAVVLLVVHGDRPEAVAQADSLAGTLADGGHSVVRSDAAGFDGNAPVGDLDLVVSLGGDGSILRAVHLLDGHPAPVLGVNHGELGYLTAVEPDEAGAAVGRTLAGDHDIEERMMLRIEVRRADGSSGVVDHALNEVVVARTAASQTVRLGVYLDGEFLTSYAADGLIAATPTGSTAYAFSARGPIVDPSTGRSS
;
A
#
# COMPACT_ATOMS: atom_id res chain seq x y z
N MET A 1 -13.72 -21.79 -2.39
CA MET A 1 -12.29 -21.92 -2.06
C MET A 1 -11.64 -20.61 -2.50
N ALA A 2 -11.01 -19.91 -1.58
CA ALA A 2 -10.36 -18.61 -1.85
C ALA A 2 -8.86 -18.72 -1.59
N VAL A 3 -8.07 -17.85 -2.23
CA VAL A 3 -6.63 -17.70 -2.02
C VAL A 3 -6.41 -16.41 -1.19
N VAL A 4 -5.88 -16.56 0.01
CA VAL A 4 -5.68 -15.46 0.97
C VAL A 4 -4.20 -15.23 1.22
N LEU A 5 -3.72 -14.00 1.03
CA LEU A 5 -2.37 -13.60 1.39
C LEU A 5 -2.37 -12.93 2.77
N LEU A 6 -1.57 -13.44 3.70
CA LEU A 6 -1.31 -12.80 4.99
C LEU A 6 0.01 -12.02 4.92
N VAL A 7 -0.06 -10.70 5.04
CA VAL A 7 1.11 -9.81 5.13
C VAL A 7 1.32 -9.47 6.60
N VAL A 8 2.41 -9.97 7.19
CA VAL A 8 2.63 -9.93 8.63
C VAL A 8 3.77 -8.99 8.99
N HIS A 9 3.59 -8.18 10.03
CA HIS A 9 4.67 -7.40 10.63
C HIS A 9 5.51 -8.34 11.54
N GLY A 10 6.62 -8.84 11.01
CA GLY A 10 7.43 -9.89 11.66
C GLY A 10 8.01 -9.52 13.03
N ASP A 11 8.22 -8.21 13.30
CA ASP A 11 8.74 -7.72 14.58
C ASP A 11 7.66 -7.58 15.67
N ARG A 12 6.40 -7.97 15.37
CA ARG A 12 5.28 -7.92 16.31
C ARG A 12 4.79 -9.34 16.62
N PRO A 13 5.15 -9.91 17.79
CA PRO A 13 4.78 -11.28 18.15
C PRO A 13 3.26 -11.53 18.12
N GLU A 14 2.46 -10.51 18.48
CA GLU A 14 0.99 -10.61 18.48
C GLU A 14 0.44 -10.74 17.05
N ALA A 15 1.00 -10.01 16.07
CA ALA A 15 0.63 -10.11 14.67
C ALA A 15 1.01 -11.48 14.08
N VAL A 16 2.18 -11.99 14.48
CA VAL A 16 2.66 -13.33 14.08
C VAL A 16 1.72 -14.42 14.63
N ALA A 17 1.40 -14.37 15.93
CA ALA A 17 0.50 -15.35 16.56
C ALA A 17 -0.91 -15.31 15.94
N GLN A 18 -1.41 -14.11 15.62
CA GLN A 18 -2.71 -13.98 14.94
C GLN A 18 -2.68 -14.53 13.52
N ALA A 19 -1.59 -14.31 12.78
CA ALA A 19 -1.41 -14.88 11.45
C ALA A 19 -1.43 -16.41 11.49
N ASP A 20 -0.78 -17.02 12.48
CA ASP A 20 -0.79 -18.47 12.66
C ASP A 20 -2.21 -19.01 12.93
N SER A 21 -2.96 -18.32 13.80
CA SER A 21 -4.35 -18.67 14.11
C SER A 21 -5.27 -18.52 12.89
N LEU A 22 -5.16 -17.41 12.17
CA LEU A 22 -5.96 -17.16 10.95
C LEU A 22 -5.62 -18.17 9.86
N ALA A 23 -4.34 -18.49 9.66
CA ALA A 23 -3.91 -19.47 8.67
C ALA A 23 -4.50 -20.85 8.94
N GLY A 24 -4.50 -21.30 10.21
CA GLY A 24 -5.14 -22.57 10.61
C GLY A 24 -6.64 -22.56 10.32
N THR A 25 -7.35 -21.52 10.77
CA THR A 25 -8.80 -21.38 10.57
C THR A 25 -9.19 -21.37 9.09
N LEU A 26 -8.43 -20.63 8.28
CA LEU A 26 -8.68 -20.56 6.83
C LEU A 26 -8.41 -21.88 6.13
N ALA A 27 -7.33 -22.58 6.49
CA ALA A 27 -7.01 -23.90 5.95
C ALA A 27 -8.08 -24.94 6.31
N ASP A 28 -8.55 -24.96 7.56
CA ASP A 28 -9.65 -25.82 8.02
C ASP A 28 -10.96 -25.51 7.28
N GLY A 29 -11.16 -24.24 6.88
CA GLY A 29 -12.26 -23.79 6.03
C GLY A 29 -12.10 -24.11 4.55
N GLY A 30 -11.00 -24.77 4.15
CA GLY A 30 -10.73 -25.17 2.75
C GLY A 30 -10.22 -24.04 1.87
N HIS A 31 -9.69 -22.96 2.45
CA HIS A 31 -9.03 -21.88 1.72
C HIS A 31 -7.53 -22.13 1.57
N SER A 32 -6.93 -21.58 0.52
CA SER A 32 -5.48 -21.57 0.34
C SER A 32 -4.88 -20.34 1.00
N VAL A 33 -3.85 -20.52 1.81
CA VAL A 33 -3.20 -19.43 2.52
C VAL A 33 -1.74 -19.30 2.10
N VAL A 34 -1.37 -18.09 1.71
CA VAL A 34 0.02 -17.70 1.44
C VAL A 34 0.44 -16.70 2.50
N ARG A 35 1.70 -16.72 2.91
CA ARG A 35 2.22 -15.80 3.93
C ARG A 35 3.43 -15.04 3.41
N SER A 36 3.49 -13.76 3.72
CA SER A 36 4.64 -12.89 3.49
C SER A 36 5.06 -12.28 4.81
N ASP A 37 6.26 -12.64 5.29
CA ASP A 37 6.86 -12.09 6.51
C ASP A 37 7.75 -10.87 6.20
N ALA A 38 8.21 -10.16 7.24
CA ALA A 38 9.03 -8.97 7.13
C ALA A 38 10.35 -9.16 6.36
N ALA A 39 10.87 -10.39 6.27
CA ALA A 39 12.17 -10.70 5.65
C ALA A 39 12.14 -10.77 4.11
N GLY A 40 10.98 -10.69 3.48
CA GLY A 40 10.85 -10.73 2.04
C GLY A 40 9.65 -11.56 1.59
N PHE A 41 9.15 -11.22 0.44
CA PHE A 41 8.24 -12.02 -0.33
C PHE A 41 9.09 -13.02 -1.11
N ASP A 42 8.87 -14.29 -0.89
CA ASP A 42 9.39 -15.31 -1.79
C ASP A 42 8.54 -15.19 -3.07
N GLY A 43 9.09 -14.57 -4.12
CA GLY A 43 8.40 -14.08 -5.33
C GLY A 43 7.57 -15.10 -6.13
N ASN A 44 7.13 -16.16 -5.50
CA ASN A 44 6.32 -17.24 -6.05
C ASN A 44 4.85 -17.23 -5.61
N ALA A 45 4.37 -16.25 -4.85
CA ALA A 45 2.92 -16.19 -4.62
C ALA A 45 2.24 -15.79 -5.94
N PRO A 46 1.19 -16.50 -6.34
CA PRO A 46 0.41 -16.15 -7.52
C PRO A 46 -0.39 -14.87 -7.21
N VAL A 47 0.23 -13.70 -7.42
CA VAL A 47 -0.40 -12.40 -7.18
C VAL A 47 -1.66 -12.24 -8.03
N GLY A 48 -1.75 -12.97 -9.16
CA GLY A 48 -2.87 -12.89 -10.10
C GLY A 48 -4.17 -13.57 -9.65
N ASP A 49 -4.13 -14.42 -8.61
CA ASP A 49 -5.29 -15.23 -8.18
C ASP A 49 -5.68 -14.97 -6.71
N LEU A 50 -5.29 -13.81 -6.16
CA LEU A 50 -5.62 -13.47 -4.77
C LEU A 50 -7.05 -12.96 -4.64
N ASP A 51 -7.83 -13.62 -3.79
CA ASP A 51 -9.19 -13.19 -3.44
C ASP A 51 -9.20 -12.18 -2.30
N LEU A 52 -8.18 -12.21 -1.42
CA LEU A 52 -8.08 -11.31 -0.27
C LEU A 52 -6.62 -11.20 0.19
N VAL A 53 -6.21 -10.00 0.55
CA VAL A 53 -4.98 -9.73 1.31
C VAL A 53 -5.35 -9.28 2.71
N VAL A 54 -4.82 -9.94 3.74
CA VAL A 54 -4.98 -9.54 5.14
C VAL A 54 -3.64 -8.99 5.63
N SER A 55 -3.61 -7.71 5.94
CA SER A 55 -2.44 -7.03 6.48
C SER A 55 -2.51 -6.99 8.00
N LEU A 56 -1.58 -7.66 8.68
CA LEU A 56 -1.50 -7.77 10.14
C LEU A 56 -0.36 -6.87 10.64
N GLY A 57 -0.72 -5.65 11.05
CA GLY A 57 0.24 -4.62 11.48
C GLY A 57 -0.40 -3.24 11.54
N GLY A 58 0.34 -2.19 11.22
CA GLY A 58 -0.16 -0.82 11.06
C GLY A 58 -0.23 -0.41 9.60
N ASP A 59 -0.38 0.91 9.35
CA ASP A 59 -0.44 1.48 7.99
C ASP A 59 0.74 1.07 7.10
N GLY A 60 1.96 0.98 7.67
CA GLY A 60 3.14 0.51 6.94
C GLY A 60 3.01 -0.92 6.40
N SER A 61 2.27 -1.79 7.09
CA SER A 61 2.00 -3.15 6.61
C SER A 61 1.01 -3.15 5.44
N ILE A 62 0.05 -2.22 5.43
CA ILE A 62 -0.86 -2.01 4.29
C ILE A 62 -0.09 -1.49 3.08
N LEU A 63 0.80 -0.49 3.26
CA LEU A 63 1.64 0.00 2.17
C LEU A 63 2.48 -1.13 1.55
N ARG A 64 3.00 -2.02 2.40
CA ARG A 64 3.71 -3.20 1.94
C ARG A 64 2.81 -4.18 1.19
N ALA A 65 1.59 -4.43 1.67
CA ALA A 65 0.63 -5.28 0.99
C ALA A 65 0.30 -4.74 -0.41
N VAL A 66 0.08 -3.43 -0.53
CA VAL A 66 -0.17 -2.74 -1.79
C VAL A 66 1.03 -2.85 -2.74
N HIS A 67 2.26 -2.68 -2.23
CA HIS A 67 3.47 -2.85 -3.03
C HIS A 67 3.63 -4.30 -3.54
N LEU A 68 3.30 -5.30 -2.71
CA LEU A 68 3.32 -6.71 -3.13
C LEU A 68 2.29 -7.04 -4.21
N LEU A 69 1.16 -6.33 -4.23
CA LEU A 69 0.14 -6.47 -5.26
C LEU A 69 0.59 -5.92 -6.62
N ASP A 70 1.56 -5.01 -6.65
CA ASP A 70 2.13 -4.43 -7.89
C ASP A 70 1.06 -4.00 -8.91
N GLY A 71 -0.01 -3.37 -8.44
CA GLY A 71 -1.14 -2.92 -9.25
C GLY A 71 -2.19 -3.99 -9.58
N HIS A 72 -2.05 -5.23 -9.10
CA HIS A 72 -3.10 -6.23 -9.23
C HIS A 72 -4.29 -5.91 -8.31
N PRO A 73 -5.52 -6.00 -8.80
CA PRO A 73 -6.71 -5.72 -8.02
C PRO A 73 -7.01 -6.88 -7.07
N ALA A 74 -6.77 -6.69 -5.78
CA ALA A 74 -7.25 -7.56 -4.73
C ALA A 74 -7.65 -6.72 -3.52
N PRO A 75 -8.76 -7.02 -2.83
CA PRO A 75 -9.14 -6.30 -1.62
C PRO A 75 -8.09 -6.50 -0.53
N VAL A 76 -7.79 -5.42 0.20
CA VAL A 76 -6.85 -5.43 1.33
C VAL A 76 -7.61 -5.13 2.61
N LEU A 77 -7.60 -6.07 3.56
CA LEU A 77 -8.16 -5.90 4.90
C LEU A 77 -7.03 -5.62 5.90
N GLY A 78 -7.01 -4.43 6.49
CA GLY A 78 -6.02 -4.03 7.47
C GLY A 78 -6.45 -4.33 8.90
N VAL A 79 -5.69 -5.15 9.62
CA VAL A 79 -5.85 -5.44 11.05
C VAL A 79 -4.81 -4.67 11.84
N ASN A 80 -5.26 -3.86 12.80
CA ASN A 80 -4.42 -2.92 13.54
C ASN A 80 -3.68 -3.59 14.70
N HIS A 81 -2.41 -3.92 14.52
CA HIS A 81 -1.51 -4.35 15.61
C HIS A 81 -0.57 -3.24 16.07
N GLY A 82 -1.02 -1.98 16.06
CA GLY A 82 -0.17 -0.84 16.36
C GLY A 82 -0.91 0.31 17.00
N GLU A 83 -0.36 1.50 16.82
CA GLU A 83 -1.07 2.74 17.10
C GLU A 83 -2.19 2.94 16.08
N LEU A 84 -3.19 3.76 16.43
CA LEU A 84 -4.30 4.09 15.54
C LEU A 84 -3.77 4.62 14.20
N GLY A 85 -4.09 3.90 13.12
CA GLY A 85 -3.72 4.25 11.76
C GLY A 85 -4.89 4.86 10.97
N TYR A 86 -4.60 5.35 9.78
CA TYR A 86 -5.59 5.89 8.83
C TYR A 86 -6.13 4.83 7.87
N LEU A 87 -5.43 3.69 7.73
CA LEU A 87 -5.72 2.67 6.73
C LEU A 87 -6.22 1.36 7.34
N THR A 88 -5.90 1.08 8.60
CA THR A 88 -6.36 -0.12 9.29
C THR A 88 -7.81 0.06 9.74
N ALA A 89 -8.67 -0.91 9.44
CA ALA A 89 -10.11 -0.82 9.68
C ALA A 89 -10.62 -1.79 10.76
N VAL A 90 -9.79 -2.75 11.19
CA VAL A 90 -10.21 -3.85 12.06
C VAL A 90 -9.28 -3.99 13.24
N GLU A 91 -9.84 -4.14 14.43
CA GLU A 91 -9.06 -4.47 15.63
C GLU A 91 -8.72 -5.96 15.67
N PRO A 92 -7.64 -6.36 16.37
CA PRO A 92 -7.15 -7.74 16.35
C PRO A 92 -8.17 -8.79 16.78
N ASP A 93 -9.01 -8.50 17.77
CA ASP A 93 -10.04 -9.40 18.30
C ASP A 93 -11.20 -9.64 17.32
N GLU A 94 -11.42 -8.72 16.38
CA GLU A 94 -12.44 -8.82 15.34
C GLU A 94 -11.93 -9.45 14.03
N ALA A 95 -10.61 -9.67 13.89
CA ALA A 95 -9.98 -10.05 12.64
C ALA A 95 -10.58 -11.32 12.01
N GLY A 96 -10.80 -12.38 12.80
CA GLY A 96 -11.38 -13.64 12.30
C GLY A 96 -12.79 -13.45 11.73
N ALA A 97 -13.63 -12.70 12.44
CA ALA A 97 -14.99 -12.39 12.00
C ALA A 97 -15.00 -11.52 10.74
N ALA A 98 -14.10 -10.52 10.68
CA ALA A 98 -13.99 -9.62 9.53
C ALA A 98 -13.53 -10.38 8.28
N VAL A 99 -12.51 -11.23 8.38
CA VAL A 99 -12.05 -12.10 7.28
C VAL A 99 -13.18 -13.01 6.81
N GLY A 100 -13.93 -13.62 7.73
CA GLY A 100 -15.07 -14.49 7.40
C GLY A 100 -16.16 -13.74 6.63
N ARG A 101 -16.56 -12.54 7.07
CA ARG A 101 -17.52 -11.69 6.37
C ARG A 101 -17.01 -11.30 4.97
N THR A 102 -15.75 -10.89 4.88
CA THR A 102 -15.14 -10.50 3.60
C THR A 102 -15.18 -11.65 2.60
N LEU A 103 -14.79 -12.86 2.99
CA LEU A 103 -14.83 -14.04 2.14
C LEU A 103 -16.26 -14.49 1.78
N ALA A 104 -17.25 -14.15 2.61
CA ALA A 104 -18.67 -14.38 2.33
C ALA A 104 -19.29 -13.31 1.41
N GLY A 105 -18.55 -12.26 1.04
CA GLY A 105 -19.04 -11.14 0.24
C GLY A 105 -19.87 -10.11 1.04
N ASP A 106 -19.85 -10.20 2.37
CA ASP A 106 -20.55 -9.26 3.29
C ASP A 106 -19.57 -8.15 3.73
N HIS A 107 -19.27 -7.26 2.79
CA HIS A 107 -18.35 -6.12 3.01
C HIS A 107 -18.55 -5.03 1.95
N ASP A 108 -18.16 -3.82 2.30
CA ASP A 108 -18.01 -2.72 1.36
C ASP A 108 -16.54 -2.59 0.93
N ILE A 109 -16.30 -2.19 -0.31
CA ILE A 109 -14.97 -1.91 -0.85
C ILE A 109 -14.79 -0.40 -0.98
N GLU A 110 -13.77 0.13 -0.34
CA GLU A 110 -13.31 1.48 -0.58
C GLU A 110 -12.17 1.48 -1.60
N GLU A 111 -12.41 2.03 -2.77
CA GLU A 111 -11.36 2.21 -3.79
C GLU A 111 -10.47 3.40 -3.42
N ARG A 112 -9.17 3.25 -3.57
CA ARG A 112 -8.16 4.28 -3.33
C ARG A 112 -7.36 4.55 -4.60
N MET A 113 -7.18 5.85 -4.91
CA MET A 113 -6.30 6.26 -6.01
C MET A 113 -4.86 5.84 -5.69
N MET A 114 -4.14 5.38 -6.71
CA MET A 114 -2.71 5.10 -6.64
C MET A 114 -1.95 5.89 -7.72
N LEU A 115 -0.70 6.18 -7.44
CA LEU A 115 0.25 6.68 -8.44
C LEU A 115 0.91 5.49 -9.14
N ARG A 116 0.93 5.51 -10.48
CA ARG A 116 1.85 4.70 -11.27
C ARG A 116 3.07 5.56 -11.62
N ILE A 117 4.24 5.08 -11.27
CA ILE A 117 5.50 5.78 -11.40
C ILE A 117 6.31 5.13 -12.52
N GLU A 118 6.82 5.92 -13.45
CA GLU A 118 7.74 5.46 -14.46
C GLU A 118 8.97 6.38 -14.50
N VAL A 119 10.14 5.81 -14.24
CA VAL A 119 11.41 6.54 -14.32
C VAL A 119 12.05 6.29 -15.68
N ARG A 120 12.28 7.34 -16.46
CA ARG A 120 13.01 7.29 -17.73
C ARG A 120 14.34 7.99 -17.56
N ARG A 121 15.41 7.33 -17.97
CA ARG A 121 16.76 7.88 -17.91
C ARG A 121 17.05 8.72 -19.15
N ALA A 122 18.03 9.63 -19.05
CA ALA A 122 18.43 10.51 -20.14
C ALA A 122 18.95 9.76 -21.39
N ASP A 123 19.45 8.54 -21.20
CA ASP A 123 19.91 7.66 -22.31
C ASP A 123 18.74 6.93 -23.02
N GLY A 124 17.50 7.22 -22.62
CA GLY A 124 16.30 6.59 -23.16
C GLY A 124 15.99 5.19 -22.58
N SER A 125 16.82 4.66 -21.69
CA SER A 125 16.51 3.39 -21.03
C SER A 125 15.35 3.56 -20.05
N SER A 126 14.41 2.61 -20.08
CA SER A 126 13.36 2.54 -19.06
C SER A 126 14.01 2.19 -17.72
N GLY A 127 13.62 2.93 -16.70
CA GLY A 127 13.98 2.65 -15.32
C GLY A 127 12.90 1.84 -14.60
N VAL A 128 12.74 2.12 -13.33
CA VAL A 128 11.75 1.48 -12.46
C VAL A 128 10.34 1.88 -12.91
N VAL A 129 9.46 0.89 -12.96
CA VAL A 129 8.00 1.10 -12.92
C VAL A 129 7.55 0.63 -11.55
N ASP A 130 6.79 1.44 -10.83
CA ASP A 130 6.36 1.16 -9.47
C ASP A 130 4.97 1.79 -9.21
N HIS A 131 4.35 1.41 -8.10
CA HIS A 131 3.06 1.95 -7.65
C HIS A 131 3.17 2.48 -6.23
N ALA A 132 2.51 3.60 -5.96
CA ALA A 132 2.47 4.19 -4.62
C ALA A 132 1.03 4.51 -4.20
N LEU A 133 0.63 4.05 -3.01
CA LEU A 133 -0.64 4.42 -2.39
C LEU A 133 -0.58 5.83 -1.79
N ASN A 134 0.56 6.22 -1.22
CA ASN A 134 0.72 7.52 -0.58
C ASN A 134 1.32 8.57 -1.54
N GLU A 135 2.63 8.52 -1.76
CA GLU A 135 3.33 9.52 -2.54
C GLU A 135 4.59 8.96 -3.21
N VAL A 136 5.07 9.70 -4.20
CA VAL A 136 6.41 9.58 -4.76
C VAL A 136 7.23 10.81 -4.42
N VAL A 137 8.46 10.62 -4.01
CA VAL A 137 9.39 11.68 -3.64
C VAL A 137 10.58 11.72 -4.58
N VAL A 138 10.78 12.84 -5.25
CA VAL A 138 12.02 13.13 -6.00
C VAL A 138 12.85 14.06 -5.12
N ALA A 139 13.98 13.60 -4.62
CA ALA A 139 14.79 14.36 -3.67
C ALA A 139 16.26 14.41 -4.11
N ARG A 140 16.97 15.44 -3.60
CA ARG A 140 18.41 15.51 -3.73
C ARG A 140 19.10 14.33 -3.01
N THR A 141 20.21 13.90 -3.55
CA THR A 141 21.02 12.81 -2.93
C THR A 141 22.03 13.34 -1.91
N ALA A 142 22.41 14.61 -2.00
CA ALA A 142 23.37 15.23 -1.09
C ALA A 142 22.81 16.52 -0.50
N ALA A 143 23.04 16.73 0.80
CA ALA A 143 22.50 17.87 1.55
C ALA A 143 22.98 19.25 1.04
N SER A 144 24.12 19.31 0.36
CA SER A 144 24.71 20.54 -0.18
C SER A 144 24.28 20.87 -1.62
N GLN A 145 23.39 20.07 -2.23
CA GLN A 145 22.96 20.25 -3.61
C GLN A 145 21.50 20.61 -3.69
N THR A 146 21.16 21.47 -4.64
CA THR A 146 19.78 21.80 -4.98
C THR A 146 19.39 21.04 -6.24
N VAL A 147 18.22 20.41 -6.27
CA VAL A 147 17.67 19.77 -7.46
C VAL A 147 16.95 20.83 -8.30
N ARG A 148 17.20 20.81 -9.63
CA ARG A 148 16.42 21.60 -10.58
C ARG A 148 15.42 20.68 -11.26
N LEU A 149 14.13 20.98 -11.08
CA LEU A 149 13.03 20.16 -11.55
C LEU A 149 12.15 20.97 -12.50
N GLY A 150 11.97 20.51 -13.73
CA GLY A 150 10.89 20.98 -14.60
C GLY A 150 9.64 20.14 -14.34
N VAL A 151 8.51 20.79 -14.10
CA VAL A 151 7.23 20.14 -13.87
C VAL A 151 6.33 20.36 -15.07
N TYR A 152 5.77 19.27 -15.55
CA TYR A 152 4.83 19.24 -16.67
C TYR A 152 3.54 18.57 -16.20
N LEU A 153 2.40 19.08 -16.65
CA LEU A 153 1.09 18.49 -16.42
C LEU A 153 0.45 18.23 -17.80
N ASP A 154 0.05 16.99 -18.04
CA ASP A 154 -0.50 16.55 -19.34
C ASP A 154 0.37 16.91 -20.55
N GLY A 155 1.68 16.89 -20.36
CA GLY A 155 2.66 17.25 -21.38
C GLY A 155 2.95 18.74 -21.51
N GLU A 156 2.18 19.62 -20.89
CA GLU A 156 2.37 21.07 -20.87
C GLU A 156 3.30 21.48 -19.72
N PHE A 157 4.26 22.37 -20.04
CA PHE A 157 5.17 22.92 -19.04
C PHE A 157 4.41 23.79 -18.04
N LEU A 158 4.44 23.40 -16.78
CA LEU A 158 3.80 24.14 -15.70
C LEU A 158 4.79 25.15 -15.06
N THR A 159 5.94 24.67 -14.59
CA THR A 159 6.92 25.48 -13.85
C THR A 159 8.25 24.77 -13.69
N SER A 160 9.24 25.48 -13.15
CA SER A 160 10.50 24.88 -12.70
C SER A 160 10.82 25.30 -11.26
N TYR A 161 11.36 24.35 -10.50
CA TYR A 161 11.76 24.57 -9.12
C TYR A 161 13.26 24.36 -8.94
N ALA A 162 13.89 25.18 -8.09
CA ALA A 162 15.16 24.90 -7.45
C ALA A 162 14.85 24.57 -5.98
N ALA A 163 14.86 23.31 -5.62
CA ALA A 163 14.33 22.83 -4.34
C ALA A 163 15.15 21.65 -3.78
N ASP A 164 14.85 21.25 -2.58
CA ASP A 164 15.39 20.03 -1.98
C ASP A 164 14.77 18.77 -2.58
N GLY A 165 13.56 18.91 -3.14
CA GLY A 165 12.82 17.84 -3.80
C GLY A 165 11.41 18.28 -4.18
N LEU A 166 10.65 17.31 -4.72
CA LEU A 166 9.25 17.42 -5.07
C LEU A 166 8.51 16.18 -4.57
N ILE A 167 7.32 16.38 -4.03
CA ILE A 167 6.42 15.30 -3.61
C ILE A 167 5.18 15.35 -4.51
N ALA A 168 4.85 14.22 -5.12
CA ALA A 168 3.55 14.01 -5.74
C ALA A 168 2.79 12.98 -4.91
N ALA A 169 1.66 13.36 -4.34
CA ALA A 169 0.87 12.54 -3.43
C ALA A 169 -0.53 12.27 -3.96
N THR A 170 -1.05 11.10 -3.62
CA THR A 170 -2.47 10.77 -3.77
C THR A 170 -3.29 11.49 -2.69
N PRO A 171 -4.63 11.49 -2.77
CA PRO A 171 -5.47 11.91 -1.65
C PRO A 171 -5.18 11.13 -0.36
N THR A 172 -4.96 9.82 -0.44
CA THR A 172 -4.57 8.99 0.72
C THR A 172 -3.25 9.47 1.32
N GLY A 173 -2.24 9.74 0.49
CA GLY A 173 -0.92 10.23 0.93
C GLY A 173 -0.92 11.67 1.44
N SER A 174 -2.01 12.42 1.26
CA SER A 174 -2.09 13.80 1.72
C SER A 174 -1.94 13.96 3.24
N THR A 175 -2.20 12.90 4.01
CA THR A 175 -2.03 12.86 5.48
C THR A 175 -0.69 12.24 5.92
N ALA A 176 0.14 11.78 4.97
CA ALA A 176 1.44 11.16 5.23
C ALA A 176 2.60 12.19 5.11
N TYR A 177 3.65 11.90 4.36
CA TYR A 177 4.82 12.79 4.23
C TYR A 177 4.47 14.12 3.55
N ALA A 178 3.51 14.12 2.62
CA ALA A 178 3.02 15.35 2.01
C ALA A 178 2.49 16.35 3.06
N PHE A 179 1.78 15.86 4.09
CA PHE A 179 1.32 16.71 5.21
C PHE A 179 2.49 17.27 6.03
N SER A 180 3.50 16.46 6.31
CA SER A 180 4.72 16.90 7.01
C SER A 180 5.47 17.99 6.22
N ALA A 181 5.37 17.95 4.89
CA ALA A 181 5.89 18.99 3.99
C ALA A 181 4.94 20.18 3.79
N ARG A 182 3.88 20.30 4.61
CA ARG A 182 2.87 21.36 4.59
C ARG A 182 1.95 21.34 3.36
N GLY A 183 1.74 20.16 2.78
CA GLY A 183 0.71 19.94 1.77
C GLY A 183 -0.71 20.02 2.38
N PRO A 184 -1.74 20.25 1.55
CA PRO A 184 -3.13 20.23 2.00
C PRO A 184 -3.58 18.80 2.30
N ILE A 185 -4.54 18.65 3.23
CA ILE A 185 -5.28 17.41 3.40
C ILE A 185 -6.35 17.32 2.30
N VAL A 186 -6.42 16.19 1.64
CA VAL A 186 -7.36 15.92 0.55
C VAL A 186 -8.21 14.72 0.94
N ASP A 187 -9.52 14.81 0.69
CA ASP A 187 -10.45 13.71 0.96
C ASP A 187 -10.09 12.50 0.07
N PRO A 188 -9.96 11.29 0.65
CA PRO A 188 -9.62 10.08 -0.10
C PRO A 188 -10.59 9.73 -1.24
N SER A 189 -11.84 10.20 -1.18
CA SER A 189 -12.82 10.00 -2.25
C SER A 189 -12.58 10.90 -3.47
N THR A 190 -11.69 11.88 -3.38
CA THR A 190 -11.37 12.80 -4.48
C THR A 190 -10.77 12.03 -5.66
N GLY A 191 -11.29 12.23 -6.86
CA GLY A 191 -10.82 11.60 -8.09
C GLY A 191 -11.47 10.24 -8.39
N ARG A 192 -12.46 9.80 -7.60
CA ARG A 192 -13.30 8.67 -7.98
C ARG A 192 -14.21 9.09 -9.13
N SER A 193 -14.24 8.30 -10.21
CA SER A 193 -15.27 8.40 -11.22
C SER A 193 -16.56 7.86 -10.62
N SER A 194 -17.58 8.71 -10.55
CA SER A 194 -18.96 8.32 -10.22
C SER A 194 -19.57 7.47 -11.33
#